data_e56a061859b1e1e3dc3d9b262e9bb13e
#
_entry.id   e56a061859b1e1e3dc3d9b262e9bb13e
#
_cell.length_a   1.000
_cell.length_b   1.000
_cell.length_c   1.000
_cell.angle_alpha   90.00
_cell.angle_beta   90.00
_cell.angle_gamma   90.00
#
_symmetry.space_group_name_H-M   'P 1'
#
loop_
_entity.id
_entity.type
_entity.pdbx_description
1 polymer ?
#
loop_
_entity_poly.entity_id
_entity_poly.type
_entity_poly.pdbx_seq_one_letter_code
_entity_poly.pdbx_strand_id
1 'polypeptide(L)'
;MTTLLAFAKYLTTIQPLEKSVLLIFQPAEESPGRAKDIVETGLLKKYNVKAIYGMHLFPELPEGTVASKEGPFFAQAALMTTTITGKSGHGAMPHKTIDPLMAFTKIVDGYQTIVSRNLSPFDPGVVTIGKFCGGSAQNIIADTVNFWGTIRTFKEENTEFVIDRIKEIHRGIELSYRVKIDEKIDIVYPPVVNDKELYKKFVETMKNMDYVEHEALTISEDFAYYQKEVPGIFMLLGTRSEEKGFIHPLHSCHFNFDEKVLLKGVEAFARILESHNN
;
A
#
# COMPACT_ATOMS: atom_id res chain seq x y z
N MET A 1 14.70 -10.96 -3.43
CA MET A 1 16.05 -11.30 -2.90
C MET A 1 16.91 -12.04 -3.93
N THR A 2 16.47 -13.18 -4.46
CA THR A 2 17.24 -13.98 -5.45
C THR A 2 17.68 -13.17 -6.68
N THR A 3 16.78 -12.35 -7.25
CA THR A 3 17.12 -11.43 -8.35
C THR A 3 18.26 -10.47 -8.00
N LEU A 4 18.25 -9.88 -6.79
CA LEU A 4 19.34 -8.97 -6.36
C LEU A 4 20.66 -9.71 -6.12
N LEU A 5 20.63 -10.94 -5.61
CA LEU A 5 21.85 -11.77 -5.47
C LEU A 5 22.42 -12.13 -6.84
N ALA A 6 21.56 -12.49 -7.80
CA ALA A 6 21.98 -12.77 -9.16
C ALA A 6 22.52 -11.51 -9.86
N PHE A 7 21.88 -10.36 -9.64
CA PHE A 7 22.37 -9.07 -10.13
C PHE A 7 23.70 -8.68 -9.50
N ALA A 8 23.89 -8.90 -8.19
CA ALA A 8 25.19 -8.71 -7.52
C ALA A 8 26.30 -9.54 -8.19
N LYS A 9 26.01 -10.81 -8.53
CA LYS A 9 26.94 -11.65 -9.26
C LYS A 9 27.23 -11.11 -10.67
N TYR A 10 26.20 -10.67 -11.39
CA TYR A 10 26.35 -10.04 -12.70
C TYR A 10 27.29 -8.81 -12.64
N LEU A 11 27.11 -7.94 -11.64
CA LEU A 11 27.96 -6.76 -11.44
C LEU A 11 29.46 -7.08 -11.34
N THR A 12 29.84 -8.27 -10.83
CA THR A 12 31.23 -8.66 -10.74
C THR A 12 31.85 -9.03 -12.12
N THR A 13 31.00 -9.30 -13.12
CA THR A 13 31.45 -9.68 -14.48
C THR A 13 31.67 -8.48 -15.40
N ILE A 14 31.14 -7.30 -15.04
CA ILE A 14 31.14 -6.08 -15.87
C ILE A 14 32.02 -4.96 -15.30
N GLN A 15 33.00 -5.33 -14.45
CA GLN A 15 33.92 -4.35 -13.86
C GLN A 15 34.92 -3.77 -14.88
N PRO A 16 35.36 -2.50 -14.71
CA PRO A 16 34.95 -1.56 -13.69
C PRO A 16 33.57 -0.93 -13.98
N LEU A 17 32.81 -0.60 -12.91
CA LEU A 17 31.55 0.11 -13.03
C LEU A 17 31.79 1.63 -13.10
N GLU A 18 31.10 2.33 -13.97
CA GLU A 18 31.13 3.80 -14.05
C GLU A 18 30.33 4.45 -12.91
N LYS A 19 29.28 3.79 -12.46
CA LYS A 19 28.45 4.22 -11.33
C LYS A 19 28.51 3.20 -10.20
N SER A 20 28.50 3.67 -8.96
CA SER A 20 28.36 2.79 -7.80
C SER A 20 26.92 2.27 -7.69
N VAL A 21 26.78 1.01 -7.32
CA VAL A 21 25.48 0.36 -7.09
C VAL A 21 25.39 -0.02 -5.62
N LEU A 22 24.35 0.47 -4.93
CA LEU A 22 24.01 0.10 -3.57
C LEU A 22 22.89 -0.95 -3.63
N LEU A 23 23.17 -2.17 -3.18
CA LEU A 23 22.17 -3.23 -3.06
C LEU A 23 21.59 -3.25 -1.64
N ILE A 24 20.28 -3.08 -1.52
CA ILE A 24 19.58 -3.07 -0.24
C ILE A 24 18.81 -4.38 -0.09
N PHE A 25 19.23 -5.21 0.88
CA PHE A 25 18.53 -6.43 1.27
C PHE A 25 17.68 -6.17 2.50
N GLN A 26 16.48 -5.68 2.27
CA GLN A 26 15.55 -5.29 3.33
C GLN A 26 14.86 -6.52 3.93
N PRO A 27 14.77 -6.64 5.26
CA PRO A 27 13.90 -7.61 5.92
C PRO A 27 12.47 -7.08 6.09
N ALA A 28 11.50 -7.99 6.26
CA ALA A 28 10.16 -7.74 6.81
C ALA A 28 9.39 -6.59 6.10
N GLU A 29 9.19 -6.69 4.77
CA GLU A 29 8.30 -5.78 4.04
C GLU A 29 6.84 -5.94 4.52
N GLU A 30 6.37 -7.20 4.70
CA GLU A 30 4.98 -7.57 4.93
C GLU A 30 4.36 -7.01 6.22
N SER A 31 5.14 -6.81 7.30
CA SER A 31 4.65 -6.19 8.54
C SER A 31 5.74 -6.19 9.63
N PRO A 32 6.02 -5.07 10.24
CA PRO A 32 5.48 -3.72 10.06
C PRO A 32 6.18 -2.88 8.98
N GLY A 33 6.93 -3.50 8.04
CA GLY A 33 7.78 -2.84 7.05
C GLY A 33 9.05 -2.21 7.66
N ARG A 34 10.21 -2.44 7.05
CA ARG A 34 11.50 -1.97 7.58
C ARG A 34 12.23 -1.00 6.66
N ALA A 35 11.61 -0.59 5.54
CA ALA A 35 12.20 0.43 4.68
C ALA A 35 12.45 1.73 5.43
N LYS A 36 11.50 2.16 6.29
CA LYS A 36 11.63 3.35 7.13
C LYS A 36 12.88 3.28 8.02
N ASP A 37 13.10 2.15 8.69
CA ASP A 37 14.27 1.97 9.57
C ASP A 37 15.57 2.10 8.78
N ILE A 38 15.63 1.55 7.55
CA ILE A 38 16.82 1.66 6.68
C ILE A 38 17.03 3.11 6.24
N VAL A 39 15.97 3.82 5.86
CA VAL A 39 16.03 5.25 5.51
C VAL A 39 16.57 6.06 6.69
N GLU A 40 16.09 5.83 7.90
CA GLU A 40 16.50 6.53 9.12
C GLU A 40 17.98 6.30 9.49
N THR A 41 18.61 5.20 8.98
CA THR A 41 20.07 5.04 9.13
C THR A 41 20.90 6.10 8.38
N GLY A 42 20.29 6.83 7.45
CA GLY A 42 20.96 7.82 6.61
C GLY A 42 21.85 7.23 5.51
N LEU A 43 21.75 5.93 5.22
CA LEU A 43 22.59 5.26 4.21
C LEU A 43 22.44 5.88 2.81
N LEU A 44 21.22 6.27 2.40
CA LEU A 44 21.00 6.89 1.10
C LEU A 44 21.80 8.19 0.95
N LYS A 45 21.82 9.02 1.97
CA LYS A 45 22.61 10.27 2.02
C LYS A 45 24.12 9.96 2.08
N LYS A 46 24.52 9.01 2.93
CA LYS A 46 25.92 8.59 3.10
C LYS A 46 26.56 8.17 1.79
N TYR A 47 25.83 7.40 0.98
CA TYR A 47 26.31 6.90 -0.34
C TYR A 47 25.91 7.81 -1.51
N ASN A 48 25.31 8.99 -1.23
CA ASN A 48 24.88 9.94 -2.26
C ASN A 48 24.03 9.30 -3.35
N VAL A 49 23.07 8.44 -2.93
CA VAL A 49 22.16 7.75 -3.83
C VAL A 49 21.35 8.77 -4.63
N LYS A 50 21.29 8.60 -5.96
CA LYS A 50 20.60 9.52 -6.87
C LYS A 50 19.27 9.00 -7.38
N ALA A 51 19.12 7.70 -7.42
CA ALA A 51 17.90 7.02 -7.83
C ALA A 51 17.78 5.66 -7.14
N ILE A 52 16.57 5.19 -6.91
CA ILE A 52 16.31 3.87 -6.34
C ILE A 52 15.30 3.10 -7.20
N TYR A 53 15.47 1.79 -7.28
CA TYR A 53 14.63 0.91 -8.08
C TYR A 53 14.21 -0.29 -7.24
N GLY A 54 12.90 -0.58 -7.22
CA GLY A 54 12.31 -1.74 -6.58
C GLY A 54 11.52 -2.59 -7.56
N MET A 55 11.35 -3.88 -7.24
CA MET A 55 10.62 -4.83 -8.08
C MET A 55 9.84 -5.80 -7.21
N HIS A 56 8.57 -6.05 -7.59
CA HIS A 56 7.74 -7.11 -7.01
C HIS A 56 7.28 -8.09 -8.08
N LEU A 57 7.17 -9.38 -7.74
CA LEU A 57 6.52 -10.37 -8.59
C LEU A 57 5.02 -10.13 -8.65
N PHE A 58 4.40 -10.30 -9.83
CA PHE A 58 2.98 -10.01 -9.98
C PHE A 58 2.26 -11.08 -10.84
N PRO A 59 1.46 -11.95 -10.21
CA PRO A 59 0.84 -13.10 -10.90
C PRO A 59 -0.38 -12.75 -11.76
N GLU A 60 -0.73 -11.47 -11.87
CA GLU A 60 -1.79 -11.02 -12.78
C GLU A 60 -1.24 -10.59 -14.14
N LEU A 61 0.10 -10.46 -14.26
CA LEU A 61 0.79 -10.16 -15.52
C LEU A 61 1.39 -11.44 -16.13
N PRO A 62 1.40 -11.56 -17.47
CA PRO A 62 2.07 -12.66 -18.16
C PRO A 62 3.53 -12.83 -17.73
N GLU A 63 4.01 -14.06 -17.70
CA GLU A 63 5.38 -14.41 -17.30
C GLU A 63 6.42 -13.62 -18.11
N GLY A 64 7.31 -12.93 -17.41
CA GLY A 64 8.40 -12.17 -18.00
C GLY A 64 8.06 -10.73 -18.39
N THR A 65 6.80 -10.34 -18.36
CA THR A 65 6.36 -8.95 -18.61
C THR A 65 6.82 -8.04 -17.48
N VAL A 66 7.46 -6.93 -17.81
CA VAL A 66 7.76 -5.84 -16.87
C VAL A 66 6.66 -4.79 -16.95
N ALA A 67 6.17 -4.32 -15.81
CA ALA A 67 5.16 -3.26 -15.79
C ALA A 67 5.49 -2.19 -14.76
N SER A 68 5.06 -0.97 -15.03
CA SER A 68 5.17 0.17 -14.12
C SER A 68 4.20 1.28 -14.56
N LYS A 69 4.20 2.42 -13.84
CA LYS A 69 3.32 3.55 -14.12
C LYS A 69 4.00 4.85 -13.72
N GLU A 70 3.81 5.94 -14.48
CA GLU A 70 4.22 7.30 -14.08
C GLU A 70 3.40 7.79 -12.90
N GLY A 71 4.04 8.44 -11.93
CA GLY A 71 3.37 9.05 -10.79
C GLY A 71 2.82 8.03 -9.80
N PRO A 72 1.64 8.28 -9.19
CA PRO A 72 1.08 7.38 -8.19
C PRO A 72 0.84 5.98 -8.76
N PHE A 73 1.48 4.98 -8.15
CA PHE A 73 1.43 3.60 -8.61
C PHE A 73 0.76 2.68 -7.58
N PHE A 74 1.17 2.76 -6.29
CA PHE A 74 0.48 2.04 -5.21
C PHE A 74 -0.08 3.04 -4.20
N ALA A 75 -1.18 2.63 -3.56
CA ALA A 75 -1.88 3.51 -2.63
C ALA A 75 -1.14 3.66 -1.30
N GLN A 76 -1.31 4.83 -0.68
CA GLN A 76 -1.08 4.99 0.75
C GLN A 76 -2.02 4.10 1.54
N ALA A 77 -1.51 3.48 2.61
CA ALA A 77 -2.28 2.66 3.52
C ALA A 77 -2.42 3.34 4.89
N ALA A 78 -3.65 3.46 5.37
CA ALA A 78 -3.91 3.75 6.78
C ALA A 78 -4.87 2.72 7.37
N LEU A 79 -4.65 2.40 8.65
CA LEU A 79 -5.49 1.49 9.43
C LEU A 79 -6.22 2.28 10.51
N MET A 80 -7.49 2.00 10.71
CA MET A 80 -8.28 2.61 11.77
C MET A 80 -8.79 1.57 12.75
N THR A 81 -8.77 1.97 14.02
CA THR A 81 -9.41 1.25 15.13
C THR A 81 -10.29 2.25 15.87
N THR A 82 -11.56 1.92 16.06
CA THR A 82 -12.52 2.83 16.70
C THR A 82 -13.32 2.08 17.73
N THR A 83 -13.52 2.71 18.88
CA THR A 83 -14.39 2.25 19.97
C THR A 83 -15.52 3.27 20.18
N ILE A 84 -16.75 2.81 20.09
CA ILE A 84 -17.94 3.59 20.41
C ILE A 84 -18.43 3.15 21.78
N THR A 85 -18.49 4.05 22.75
CA THR A 85 -18.94 3.79 24.11
C THR A 85 -20.33 4.43 24.32
N GLY A 86 -21.30 3.61 24.69
CA GLY A 86 -22.63 4.00 25.04
C GLY A 86 -22.96 3.72 26.51
N LYS A 87 -24.18 3.28 26.75
CA LYS A 87 -24.66 2.88 28.08
C LYS A 87 -25.53 1.65 27.96
N SER A 88 -25.07 0.52 28.51
CA SER A 88 -25.77 -0.76 28.52
C SER A 88 -27.07 -0.72 29.31
N GLY A 89 -27.98 -1.65 29.02
CA GLY A 89 -29.19 -1.89 29.78
C GLY A 89 -30.10 -2.91 29.11
N HIS A 90 -31.28 -3.07 29.72
CA HIS A 90 -32.26 -4.05 29.27
C HIS A 90 -32.83 -3.67 27.89
N GLY A 91 -32.80 -4.59 26.92
CA GLY A 91 -33.22 -4.37 25.53
C GLY A 91 -34.68 -3.83 25.40
N ALA A 92 -35.58 -4.17 26.34
CA ALA A 92 -36.95 -3.63 26.39
C ALA A 92 -37.08 -2.25 27.08
N MET A 93 -35.95 -1.66 27.54
CA MET A 93 -35.94 -0.34 28.19
C MET A 93 -34.92 0.61 27.53
N PRO A 94 -34.97 0.80 26.19
CA PRO A 94 -33.94 1.57 25.46
C PRO A 94 -33.86 3.03 25.91
N HIS A 95 -34.93 3.60 26.42
CA HIS A 95 -34.99 4.98 26.94
C HIS A 95 -34.11 5.23 28.18
N LYS A 96 -33.58 4.18 28.83
CA LYS A 96 -32.64 4.26 29.96
C LYS A 96 -31.17 4.03 29.55
N THR A 97 -30.91 3.82 28.28
CA THR A 97 -29.63 3.42 27.70
C THR A 97 -29.13 4.44 26.68
N ILE A 98 -27.91 4.23 26.20
CA ILE A 98 -27.34 4.89 25.04
C ILE A 98 -26.81 3.76 24.15
N ASP A 99 -27.41 3.56 23.00
CA ASP A 99 -27.15 2.42 22.14
C ASP A 99 -26.00 2.72 21.14
N PRO A 100 -24.78 2.18 21.36
CA PRO A 100 -23.65 2.42 20.48
C PRO A 100 -23.79 1.69 19.12
N LEU A 101 -24.64 0.65 19.02
CA LEU A 101 -24.90 -0.05 17.77
C LEU A 101 -25.64 0.85 16.78
N MET A 102 -26.59 1.65 17.25
CA MET A 102 -27.30 2.64 16.41
C MET A 102 -26.36 3.73 15.93
N ALA A 103 -25.43 4.20 16.76
CA ALA A 103 -24.39 5.13 16.37
C ALA A 103 -23.45 4.51 15.30
N PHE A 104 -23.04 3.25 15.47
CA PHE A 104 -22.21 2.52 14.50
C PHE A 104 -22.87 2.44 13.12
N THR A 105 -24.17 2.14 13.03
CA THR A 105 -24.86 2.09 11.72
C THR A 105 -24.77 3.42 10.98
N LYS A 106 -24.84 4.56 11.70
CA LYS A 106 -24.73 5.90 11.11
C LYS A 106 -23.30 6.26 10.70
N ILE A 107 -22.32 5.76 11.43
CA ILE A 107 -20.91 5.87 11.02
C ILE A 107 -20.69 5.13 9.71
N VAL A 108 -21.21 3.90 9.57
CA VAL A 108 -21.09 3.11 8.33
C VAL A 108 -21.70 3.87 7.15
N ASP A 109 -22.92 4.41 7.31
CA ASP A 109 -23.59 5.24 6.30
C ASP A 109 -22.75 6.49 5.96
N GLY A 110 -22.28 7.19 6.99
CA GLY A 110 -21.51 8.42 6.85
C GLY A 110 -20.21 8.20 6.06
N TYR A 111 -19.50 7.10 6.34
CA TYR A 111 -18.24 6.79 5.65
C TYR A 111 -18.40 6.58 4.15
N GLN A 112 -19.56 6.02 3.70
CA GLN A 112 -19.82 5.88 2.26
C GLN A 112 -19.87 7.24 1.56
N THR A 113 -20.26 8.30 2.28
CA THR A 113 -20.33 9.66 1.70
C THR A 113 -18.96 10.31 1.53
N ILE A 114 -17.94 9.86 2.25
CA ILE A 114 -16.59 10.42 2.13
C ILE A 114 -16.08 10.22 0.71
N VAL A 115 -16.11 8.99 0.21
CA VAL A 115 -15.64 8.68 -1.15
C VAL A 115 -16.64 9.18 -2.19
N SER A 116 -17.94 8.93 -2.00
CA SER A 116 -18.94 9.18 -3.04
C SER A 116 -19.34 10.66 -3.18
N ARG A 117 -19.12 11.51 -2.16
CA ARG A 117 -19.61 12.89 -2.09
C ARG A 117 -18.56 13.93 -1.72
N ASN A 118 -17.42 13.53 -1.17
CA ASN A 118 -16.44 14.49 -0.69
C ASN A 118 -15.09 14.41 -1.43
N LEU A 119 -14.62 13.22 -1.81
CA LEU A 119 -13.45 13.09 -2.67
C LEU A 119 -13.78 13.50 -4.12
N SER A 120 -12.80 14.05 -4.82
CA SER A 120 -12.89 14.30 -6.25
C SER A 120 -13.12 12.98 -6.99
N PRO A 121 -14.00 12.92 -8.00
CA PRO A 121 -14.20 11.71 -8.81
C PRO A 121 -12.95 11.29 -9.60
N PHE A 122 -11.96 12.17 -9.73
CA PHE A 122 -10.67 11.91 -10.36
C PHE A 122 -9.60 11.43 -9.37
N ASP A 123 -9.91 11.41 -8.07
CA ASP A 123 -9.02 10.98 -7.00
C ASP A 123 -9.57 9.68 -6.36
N PRO A 124 -9.13 8.52 -6.81
CA PRO A 124 -9.60 7.25 -6.26
C PRO A 124 -9.30 7.12 -4.77
N GLY A 125 -10.26 6.61 -4.02
CA GLY A 125 -10.11 6.34 -2.60
C GLY A 125 -10.98 5.17 -2.15
N VAL A 126 -10.53 4.48 -1.10
CA VAL A 126 -11.25 3.36 -0.47
C VAL A 126 -11.30 3.60 1.03
N VAL A 127 -12.50 3.50 1.61
CA VAL A 127 -12.72 3.47 3.06
C VAL A 127 -13.55 2.24 3.37
N THR A 128 -12.94 1.26 4.05
CA THR A 128 -13.60 -0.02 4.33
C THR A 128 -13.58 -0.32 5.83
N ILE A 129 -14.72 -0.73 6.38
CA ILE A 129 -14.82 -1.36 7.70
C ILE A 129 -14.80 -2.87 7.45
N GLY A 130 -13.70 -3.54 7.80
CA GLY A 130 -13.51 -4.97 7.55
C GLY A 130 -13.90 -5.86 8.73
N LYS A 131 -14.01 -5.29 9.94
CA LYS A 131 -14.34 -6.02 11.15
C LYS A 131 -15.10 -5.13 12.13
N PHE A 132 -16.09 -5.69 12.81
CA PHE A 132 -16.73 -5.05 13.95
C PHE A 132 -17.18 -6.10 14.99
N CYS A 133 -17.32 -5.68 16.24
CA CYS A 133 -17.91 -6.49 17.31
C CYS A 133 -18.54 -5.61 18.38
N GLY A 134 -19.59 -6.13 19.04
CA GLY A 134 -20.27 -5.46 20.16
C GLY A 134 -21.44 -6.27 20.65
N GLY A 135 -21.83 -6.01 21.91
CA GLY A 135 -22.92 -6.73 22.59
C GLY A 135 -22.50 -8.05 23.21
N SER A 136 -23.28 -8.51 24.19
CA SER A 136 -23.04 -9.73 24.98
C SER A 136 -24.21 -10.70 24.96
N ALA A 137 -25.46 -10.21 24.79
CA ALA A 137 -26.66 -11.05 24.76
C ALA A 137 -27.78 -10.35 23.97
N GLN A 138 -28.68 -11.16 23.41
CA GLN A 138 -29.77 -10.70 22.53
C GLN A 138 -30.78 -9.74 23.20
N ASN A 139 -30.86 -9.73 24.51
CA ASN A 139 -31.79 -8.91 25.30
C ASN A 139 -31.09 -7.79 26.08
N ILE A 140 -29.81 -7.51 25.79
CA ILE A 140 -29.00 -6.47 26.42
C ILE A 140 -28.49 -5.50 25.36
N ILE A 141 -28.75 -4.21 25.52
CA ILE A 141 -28.12 -3.16 24.72
C ILE A 141 -26.65 -3.10 25.09
N ALA A 142 -25.77 -3.11 24.08
CA ALA A 142 -24.33 -3.09 24.26
C ALA A 142 -23.89 -1.84 25.04
N ASP A 143 -22.78 -1.94 25.76
CA ASP A 143 -22.06 -0.79 26.31
C ASP A 143 -21.03 -0.25 25.31
N THR A 144 -20.47 -1.12 24.47
CA THR A 144 -19.47 -0.74 23.49
C THR A 144 -19.66 -1.45 22.14
N VAL A 145 -19.24 -0.77 21.08
CA VAL A 145 -19.02 -1.35 19.74
C VAL A 145 -17.63 -0.97 19.30
N ASN A 146 -16.86 -1.97 18.88
CA ASN A 146 -15.52 -1.81 18.33
C ASN A 146 -15.53 -2.15 16.85
N PHE A 147 -14.80 -1.39 16.04
CA PHE A 147 -14.62 -1.72 14.63
C PHE A 147 -13.22 -1.34 14.11
N TRP A 148 -12.82 -2.03 13.06
CA TRP A 148 -11.52 -1.88 12.41
C TRP A 148 -11.72 -1.71 10.91
N GLY A 149 -10.91 -0.83 10.34
CA GLY A 149 -11.03 -0.54 8.93
C GLY A 149 -9.71 -0.12 8.29
N THR A 150 -9.79 0.16 7.00
CA THR A 150 -8.65 0.58 6.20
C THR A 150 -9.03 1.74 5.28
N ILE A 151 -8.06 2.62 5.05
CA ILE A 151 -8.14 3.72 4.10
C ILE A 151 -7.05 3.50 3.05
N ARG A 152 -7.41 3.73 1.77
CA ARG A 152 -6.46 3.73 0.64
C ARG A 152 -6.69 4.97 -0.20
N THR A 153 -5.64 5.73 -0.47
CA THR A 153 -5.65 6.86 -1.43
C THR A 153 -4.29 6.93 -2.12
N PHE A 154 -4.23 7.64 -3.25
CA PHE A 154 -2.99 7.77 -4.02
C PHE A 154 -2.24 9.08 -3.76
N LYS A 155 -2.78 9.95 -2.91
CA LYS A 155 -2.19 11.22 -2.49
C LYS A 155 -2.27 11.36 -0.98
N GLU A 156 -1.23 11.86 -0.34
CA GLU A 156 -1.19 12.05 1.11
C GLU A 156 -2.28 13.03 1.57
N GLU A 157 -2.46 14.12 0.83
CA GLU A 157 -3.49 15.13 1.07
C GLU A 157 -4.91 14.54 1.08
N ASN A 158 -5.18 13.56 0.23
CA ASN A 158 -6.48 12.88 0.21
C ASN A 158 -6.65 11.97 1.43
N THR A 159 -5.58 11.33 1.92
CA THR A 159 -5.66 10.56 3.17
C THR A 159 -5.95 11.48 4.36
N GLU A 160 -5.25 12.61 4.47
CA GLU A 160 -5.49 13.61 5.53
C GLU A 160 -6.93 14.11 5.48
N PHE A 161 -7.41 14.46 4.28
CA PHE A 161 -8.80 14.87 4.08
C PHE A 161 -9.80 13.80 4.53
N VAL A 162 -9.60 12.53 4.15
CA VAL A 162 -10.47 11.41 4.58
C VAL A 162 -10.47 11.26 6.10
N ILE A 163 -9.30 11.34 6.73
CA ILE A 163 -9.15 11.27 8.19
C ILE A 163 -9.93 12.40 8.88
N ASP A 164 -9.82 13.61 8.38
CA ASP A 164 -10.55 14.75 8.95
C ASP A 164 -12.05 14.61 8.77
N ARG A 165 -12.52 14.10 7.60
CA ARG A 165 -13.95 13.80 7.39
C ARG A 165 -14.45 12.70 8.32
N ILE A 166 -13.67 11.65 8.60
CA ILE A 166 -13.99 10.63 9.59
C ILE A 166 -14.22 11.27 10.96
N LYS A 167 -13.29 12.12 11.42
CA LYS A 167 -13.38 12.82 12.71
C LYS A 167 -14.60 13.75 12.78
N GLU A 168 -14.95 14.43 11.70
CA GLU A 168 -16.13 15.28 11.62
C GLU A 168 -17.43 14.47 11.74
N ILE A 169 -17.52 13.32 11.06
CA ILE A 169 -18.64 12.39 11.19
C ILE A 169 -18.75 11.90 12.63
N HIS A 170 -17.63 11.49 13.25
CA HIS A 170 -17.61 11.06 14.65
C HIS A 170 -18.16 12.13 15.59
N ARG A 171 -17.67 13.38 15.49
CA ARG A 171 -18.18 14.50 16.32
C ARG A 171 -19.68 14.71 16.14
N GLY A 172 -20.19 14.63 14.91
CA GLY A 172 -21.63 14.72 14.63
C GLY A 172 -22.44 13.59 15.25
N ILE A 173 -21.92 12.38 15.22
CA ILE A 173 -22.54 11.17 15.80
C ILE A 173 -22.48 11.20 17.33
N GLU A 174 -21.36 11.60 17.94
CA GLU A 174 -21.26 11.78 19.40
C GLU A 174 -22.35 12.71 19.93
N LEU A 175 -22.53 13.85 19.25
CA LEU A 175 -23.54 14.82 19.62
C LEU A 175 -24.96 14.28 19.45
N SER A 176 -25.24 13.60 18.33
CA SER A 176 -26.59 13.14 17.95
C SER A 176 -27.04 11.93 18.77
N TYR A 177 -26.12 11.01 19.05
CA TYR A 177 -26.38 9.72 19.70
C TYR A 177 -25.95 9.69 21.17
N ARG A 178 -25.30 10.74 21.69
CA ARG A 178 -24.77 10.85 23.06
C ARG A 178 -23.76 9.77 23.43
N VAL A 179 -23.13 9.18 22.45
CA VAL A 179 -22.02 8.23 22.63
C VAL A 179 -20.69 8.96 22.78
N LYS A 180 -19.67 8.25 23.24
CA LYS A 180 -18.26 8.67 23.15
C LYS A 180 -17.57 7.83 22.09
N ILE A 181 -16.77 8.45 21.24
CA ILE A 181 -16.01 7.78 20.20
C ILE A 181 -14.53 8.04 20.42
N ASP A 182 -13.77 6.96 20.57
CA ASP A 182 -12.31 6.99 20.64
C ASP A 182 -11.77 6.33 19.37
N GLU A 183 -11.09 7.10 18.50
CA GLU A 183 -10.46 6.60 17.28
C GLU A 183 -8.96 6.68 17.31
N LYS A 184 -8.31 5.70 16.68
CA LYS A 184 -6.89 5.70 16.35
C LYS A 184 -6.75 5.37 14.87
N ILE A 185 -6.07 6.25 14.13
CA ILE A 185 -5.81 6.07 12.71
C ILE A 185 -4.29 6.19 12.50
N ASP A 186 -3.68 5.10 12.09
CA ASP A 186 -2.24 4.99 11.85
C ASP A 186 -1.97 4.92 10.34
N ILE A 187 -1.15 5.82 9.81
CA ILE A 187 -0.61 5.71 8.45
C ILE A 187 0.48 4.64 8.49
N VAL A 188 0.29 3.57 7.69
CA VAL A 188 1.21 2.42 7.64
C VAL A 188 2.31 2.67 6.63
N TYR A 189 1.93 2.97 5.37
CA TYR A 189 2.88 3.26 4.29
C TYR A 189 2.44 4.49 3.51
N PRO A 190 3.38 5.34 3.07
CA PRO A 190 3.11 6.39 2.08
C PRO A 190 2.68 5.79 0.73
N PRO A 191 2.18 6.59 -0.22
CA PRO A 191 1.94 6.11 -1.58
C PRO A 191 3.27 5.85 -2.30
N VAL A 192 3.35 4.79 -3.10
CA VAL A 192 4.44 4.61 -4.06
C VAL A 192 4.20 5.54 -5.24
N VAL A 193 5.12 6.48 -5.44
CA VAL A 193 5.02 7.49 -6.51
C VAL A 193 6.29 7.42 -7.35
N ASN A 194 6.15 6.91 -8.56
CA ASN A 194 7.26 6.82 -9.49
C ASN A 194 7.63 8.20 -10.04
N ASP A 195 8.92 8.54 -9.95
CA ASP A 195 9.42 9.82 -10.41
C ASP A 195 9.23 9.98 -11.92
N LYS A 196 8.72 11.12 -12.34
CA LYS A 196 8.36 11.39 -13.73
C LYS A 196 9.54 11.36 -14.69
N GLU A 197 10.65 11.96 -14.33
CA GLU A 197 11.81 12.02 -15.21
C GLU A 197 12.54 10.68 -15.28
N LEU A 198 12.66 9.97 -14.15
CA LEU A 198 13.18 8.62 -14.15
C LEU A 198 12.26 7.66 -14.93
N TYR A 199 10.95 7.85 -14.84
CA TYR A 199 9.99 6.99 -15.55
C TYR A 199 10.13 7.10 -17.07
N LYS A 200 10.31 8.28 -17.61
CA LYS A 200 10.57 8.47 -19.05
C LYS A 200 11.81 7.70 -19.50
N LYS A 201 12.89 7.81 -18.73
CA LYS A 201 14.13 7.08 -18.99
C LYS A 201 13.94 5.56 -18.82
N PHE A 202 13.20 5.14 -17.81
CA PHE A 202 12.85 3.75 -17.56
C PHE A 202 12.08 3.13 -18.73
N VAL A 203 11.03 3.78 -19.23
CA VAL A 203 10.24 3.30 -20.38
C VAL A 203 11.14 3.13 -21.62
N GLU A 204 11.99 4.11 -21.91
CA GLU A 204 12.94 4.00 -23.02
C GLU A 204 13.89 2.80 -22.86
N THR A 205 14.37 2.58 -21.64
CA THR A 205 15.26 1.47 -21.28
C THR A 205 14.56 0.11 -21.44
N MET A 206 13.26 0.03 -21.19
CA MET A 206 12.46 -1.19 -21.26
C MET A 206 11.91 -1.49 -22.65
N LYS A 207 12.08 -0.63 -23.67
CA LYS A 207 11.52 -0.81 -25.03
C LYS A 207 11.83 -2.15 -25.68
N ASN A 208 12.96 -2.76 -25.35
CA ASN A 208 13.38 -4.05 -25.89
C ASN A 208 13.11 -5.22 -24.93
N MET A 209 12.30 -4.98 -23.91
CA MET A 209 11.73 -5.99 -23.04
C MET A 209 10.22 -6.07 -23.30
N ASP A 210 9.60 -7.13 -22.80
CA ASP A 210 8.15 -7.22 -22.76
C ASP A 210 7.63 -6.27 -21.66
N TYR A 211 7.40 -5.01 -22.05
CA TYR A 211 7.01 -3.93 -21.14
C TYR A 211 5.60 -3.43 -21.43
N VAL A 212 4.81 -3.21 -20.37
CA VAL A 212 3.48 -2.60 -20.43
C VAL A 212 3.34 -1.50 -19.37
N GLU A 213 2.62 -0.44 -19.69
CA GLU A 213 2.15 0.50 -18.69
C GLU A 213 0.97 -0.12 -17.93
N HIS A 214 0.99 -0.06 -16.59
CA HIS A 214 -0.02 -0.66 -15.75
C HIS A 214 -0.91 0.41 -15.11
N GLU A 215 -2.14 0.04 -14.75
CA GLU A 215 -2.99 0.88 -13.93
C GLU A 215 -2.44 0.99 -12.50
N ALA A 216 -2.84 2.06 -11.78
CA ALA A 216 -2.50 2.18 -10.37
C ALA A 216 -3.23 1.09 -9.54
N LEU A 217 -2.56 0.58 -8.50
CA LEU A 217 -3.06 -0.49 -7.65
C LEU A 217 -3.35 0.02 -6.24
N THR A 218 -4.44 -0.43 -5.65
CA THR A 218 -4.83 -0.07 -4.27
C THR A 218 -4.09 -0.85 -3.19
N ILE A 219 -3.10 -1.68 -3.57
CA ILE A 219 -2.13 -2.29 -2.65
C ILE A 219 -1.14 -1.24 -2.15
N SER A 220 -0.35 -1.57 -1.15
CA SER A 220 0.66 -0.68 -0.57
C SER A 220 2.00 -1.39 -0.46
N GLU A 221 3.09 -0.63 -0.40
CA GLU A 221 4.46 -1.12 -0.41
C GLU A 221 5.36 -0.14 0.38
N ASP A 222 6.21 -0.65 1.26
CA ASP A 222 7.05 0.21 2.09
C ASP A 222 8.24 0.83 1.33
N PHE A 223 8.51 0.38 0.10
CA PHE A 223 9.44 1.04 -0.83
C PHE A 223 9.19 2.55 -0.95
N ALA A 224 7.95 2.98 -0.74
CA ALA A 224 7.54 4.38 -0.71
C ALA A 224 8.38 5.24 0.24
N TYR A 225 8.90 4.68 1.34
CA TYR A 225 9.78 5.40 2.25
C TYR A 225 11.12 5.79 1.60
N TYR A 226 11.67 4.95 0.73
CA TYR A 226 12.88 5.30 -0.03
C TYR A 226 12.60 6.45 -1.00
N GLN A 227 11.41 6.44 -1.63
CA GLN A 227 11.00 7.49 -2.58
C GLN A 227 10.78 8.86 -1.92
N LYS A 228 10.61 8.91 -0.60
CA LYS A 228 10.61 10.18 0.17
C LYS A 228 12.00 10.84 0.23
N GLU A 229 13.06 10.06 0.09
CA GLU A 229 14.44 10.54 0.19
C GLU A 229 15.11 10.77 -1.17
N VAL A 230 14.80 9.92 -2.14
CA VAL A 230 15.42 9.96 -3.48
C VAL A 230 14.40 9.59 -4.55
N PRO A 231 14.52 10.13 -5.79
CA PRO A 231 13.69 9.70 -6.92
C PRO A 231 13.76 8.19 -7.11
N GLY A 232 12.62 7.56 -7.35
CA GLY A 232 12.57 6.09 -7.46
C GLY A 232 11.55 5.57 -8.47
N ILE A 233 11.80 4.37 -8.96
CA ILE A 233 10.87 3.59 -9.78
C ILE A 233 10.59 2.25 -9.11
N PHE A 234 9.33 1.96 -8.90
CA PHE A 234 8.85 0.64 -8.54
C PHE A 234 8.25 -0.03 -9.77
N MET A 235 8.60 -1.29 -9.99
CA MET A 235 8.14 -2.05 -11.16
C MET A 235 7.60 -3.41 -10.74
N LEU A 236 6.73 -3.96 -11.56
CA LEU A 236 6.19 -5.30 -11.44
C LEU A 236 6.85 -6.23 -12.44
N LEU A 237 7.04 -7.49 -12.05
CA LEU A 237 7.52 -8.56 -12.91
C LEU A 237 6.46 -9.66 -12.97
N GLY A 238 5.88 -9.86 -14.13
CA GLY A 238 4.82 -10.82 -14.39
C GLY A 238 5.29 -12.26 -14.19
N THR A 239 4.41 -13.07 -13.59
CA THR A 239 4.70 -14.47 -13.28
C THR A 239 3.60 -15.43 -13.73
N ARG A 240 2.52 -14.91 -14.35
CA ARG A 240 1.36 -15.72 -14.76
C ARG A 240 1.68 -16.59 -15.96
N SER A 241 1.41 -17.88 -15.83
CA SER A 241 1.47 -18.83 -16.92
C SER A 241 0.30 -19.84 -16.83
N GLU A 242 -0.68 -19.68 -17.70
CA GLU A 242 -1.81 -20.63 -17.81
C GLU A 242 -1.34 -22.03 -18.16
N GLU A 243 -0.40 -22.12 -19.10
CA GLU A 243 0.16 -23.40 -19.56
C GLU A 243 0.83 -24.21 -18.46
N LYS A 244 1.52 -23.50 -17.53
CA LYS A 244 2.23 -24.11 -16.39
C LYS A 244 1.36 -24.23 -15.14
N GLY A 245 0.12 -23.73 -15.17
CA GLY A 245 -0.78 -23.68 -14.01
C GLY A 245 -0.41 -22.65 -12.96
N PHE A 246 0.46 -21.67 -13.27
CA PHE A 246 0.85 -20.57 -12.35
C PHE A 246 -0.14 -19.42 -12.47
N ILE A 247 -1.31 -19.59 -11.87
CA ILE A 247 -2.48 -18.69 -12.00
C ILE A 247 -2.99 -18.14 -10.67
N HIS A 248 -2.42 -18.60 -9.56
CA HIS A 248 -2.89 -18.22 -8.23
C HIS A 248 -2.35 -16.85 -7.81
N PRO A 249 -3.17 -16.03 -7.10
CA PRO A 249 -2.76 -14.70 -6.66
C PRO A 249 -1.68 -14.76 -5.57
N LEU A 250 -1.06 -13.61 -5.31
CA LEU A 250 -0.18 -13.42 -4.15
C LEU A 250 -0.90 -13.81 -2.85
N HIS A 251 -0.14 -14.25 -1.84
CA HIS A 251 -0.62 -14.75 -0.54
C HIS A 251 -1.50 -16.02 -0.59
N SER A 252 -1.71 -16.60 -1.77
CA SER A 252 -2.30 -17.93 -1.88
C SER A 252 -1.30 -19.01 -1.49
N CYS A 253 -1.74 -20.04 -0.76
CA CYS A 253 -0.91 -21.23 -0.49
C CYS A 253 -0.56 -22.04 -1.76
N HIS A 254 -1.20 -21.75 -2.88
CA HIS A 254 -0.94 -22.35 -4.20
C HIS A 254 -0.14 -21.43 -5.11
N PHE A 255 0.27 -20.23 -4.63
CA PHE A 255 1.11 -19.34 -5.43
C PHE A 255 2.41 -20.01 -5.81
N ASN A 256 2.72 -19.98 -7.11
CA ASN A 256 3.98 -20.51 -7.66
C ASN A 256 4.29 -19.81 -9.00
N PHE A 257 5.53 -19.90 -9.45
CA PHE A 257 5.98 -19.31 -10.71
C PHE A 257 7.22 -20.05 -11.25
N ASP A 258 7.54 -19.86 -12.52
CA ASP A 258 8.78 -20.37 -13.11
C ASP A 258 9.96 -19.49 -12.66
N GLU A 259 10.91 -20.07 -11.94
CA GLU A 259 12.07 -19.33 -11.40
C GLU A 259 12.91 -18.65 -12.51
N LYS A 260 12.81 -19.11 -13.77
CA LYS A 260 13.50 -18.48 -14.90
C LYS A 260 13.07 -17.02 -15.10
N VAL A 261 11.88 -16.64 -14.67
CA VAL A 261 11.39 -15.25 -14.74
C VAL A 261 12.31 -14.29 -13.96
N LEU A 262 12.98 -14.78 -12.92
CA LEU A 262 13.90 -13.97 -12.12
C LEU A 262 15.08 -13.45 -12.97
N LEU A 263 15.46 -14.14 -14.05
CA LEU A 263 16.47 -13.66 -15.00
C LEU A 263 15.99 -12.41 -15.75
N LYS A 264 14.68 -12.29 -16.01
CA LYS A 264 14.11 -11.07 -16.58
C LYS A 264 14.23 -9.89 -15.63
N GLY A 265 14.09 -10.13 -14.32
CA GLY A 265 14.35 -9.14 -13.29
C GLY A 265 15.83 -8.69 -13.27
N VAL A 266 16.77 -9.62 -13.43
CA VAL A 266 18.21 -9.29 -13.55
C VAL A 266 18.47 -8.47 -14.81
N GLU A 267 17.88 -8.86 -15.95
CA GLU A 267 17.98 -8.13 -17.22
C GLU A 267 17.45 -6.69 -17.07
N ALA A 268 16.29 -6.49 -16.41
CA ALA A 268 15.74 -5.17 -16.16
C ALA A 268 16.70 -4.28 -15.36
N PHE A 269 17.27 -4.79 -14.26
CA PHE A 269 18.25 -4.05 -13.46
C PHE A 269 19.56 -3.77 -14.23
N ALA A 270 20.01 -4.70 -15.06
CA ALA A 270 21.19 -4.49 -15.89
C ALA A 270 20.98 -3.35 -16.90
N ARG A 271 19.84 -3.35 -17.60
CA ARG A 271 19.47 -2.28 -18.55
C ARG A 271 19.31 -0.92 -17.86
N ILE A 272 18.73 -0.89 -16.65
CA ILE A 272 18.63 0.32 -15.84
C ILE A 272 20.03 0.87 -15.54
N LEU A 273 20.96 0.01 -15.10
CA LEU A 273 22.35 0.42 -14.84
C LEU A 273 23.03 0.98 -16.10
N GLU A 274 22.93 0.29 -17.21
CA GLU A 274 23.47 0.74 -18.51
C GLU A 274 22.91 2.11 -18.90
N SER A 275 21.61 2.33 -18.69
CA SER A 275 20.99 3.63 -19.00
C SER A 275 21.53 4.77 -18.16
N HIS A 276 22.06 4.52 -16.97
CA HIS A 276 22.69 5.54 -16.13
C HIS A 276 24.14 5.87 -16.53
N ASN A 277 24.77 5.06 -17.37
CA ASN A 277 26.12 5.29 -17.89
C ASN A 277 26.10 6.16 -19.17
N ASN A 278 24.94 6.27 -19.82
CA ASN A 278 24.68 7.13 -20.98
C ASN A 278 23.95 8.41 -20.54
#